data_83a74ae1d6912dee8aa92cb2741f625d
#
_entry.id   83a74ae1d6912dee8aa92cb2741f625d
#
_cell.length_a   1.000
_cell.length_b   1.000
_cell.length_c   1.000
_cell.angle_alpha   90.00
_cell.angle_beta   90.00
_cell.angle_gamma   90.00
#
_symmetry.space_group_name_H-M   'P 1'
#
loop_
_entity.id
_entity.type
_entity.pdbx_description
1 polymer ?
#
loop_
_entity_poly.entity_id
_entity_poly.type
_entity_poly.pdbx_seq_one_letter_code
_entity_poly.pdbx_strand_id
1 'polypeptide(L)'
;MNSNTISNSIDKYGNVIQIEYADGNTVSSRAFVEPLRYRHKMYIGGKERDIDSLKHIKKKYLYVGQPNAELHKGDTVIQRDSEFSVETVEKYIHEDKVMYIWAILSLKNY
;
A
#
# COMPACT_ATOMS: atom_id res chain seq x y z
N MET A 1 -1.23 3.40 -28.62
CA MET A 1 -1.73 3.78 -27.58
C MET A 1 -1.37 3.11 -26.40
N ASN A 2 -0.82 3.50 -25.56
CA ASN A 2 -0.36 2.88 -24.52
C ASN A 2 -0.85 3.37 -23.32
N SER A 3 -2.06 3.50 -23.17
CA SER A 3 -2.59 3.91 -21.97
C SER A 3 -2.24 2.93 -20.91
N ASN A 4 -1.93 3.44 -19.77
CA ASN A 4 -1.65 2.66 -18.62
C ASN A 4 -2.99 2.28 -18.01
N THR A 5 -3.43 1.08 -18.26
CA THR A 5 -4.73 0.60 -17.80
C THR A 5 -4.85 0.65 -16.27
N ILE A 6 -3.76 0.32 -15.57
CA ILE A 6 -3.77 0.36 -14.11
C ILE A 6 -3.95 1.81 -13.63
N SER A 7 -3.19 2.74 -14.20
CA SER A 7 -3.28 4.14 -13.81
C SER A 7 -4.69 4.68 -14.07
N ASN A 8 -5.29 4.31 -15.19
CA ASN A 8 -6.65 4.74 -15.52
C ASN A 8 -7.65 4.16 -14.51
N SER A 9 -7.47 2.93 -14.10
CA SER A 9 -8.33 2.32 -13.10
C SER A 9 -8.19 3.00 -11.75
N ILE A 10 -6.99 3.39 -11.39
CA ILE A 10 -6.75 4.10 -10.14
C ILE A 10 -7.46 5.45 -10.17
N ASP A 11 -7.37 6.17 -11.27
CA ASP A 11 -8.05 7.46 -11.39
C ASP A 11 -9.55 7.32 -11.27
N LYS A 12 -10.09 6.23 -11.81
CA LYS A 12 -11.53 6.08 -11.88
C LYS A 12 -12.11 5.45 -10.61
N TYR A 13 -11.41 4.49 -10.04
CA TYR A 13 -11.95 3.72 -8.93
C TYR A 13 -11.14 3.80 -7.65
N GLY A 14 -9.97 4.41 -7.66
CA GLY A 14 -9.14 4.49 -6.47
C GLY A 14 -9.69 5.44 -5.44
N ASN A 15 -9.21 5.31 -4.23
CA ASN A 15 -9.59 6.19 -3.14
C ASN A 15 -8.69 7.41 -3.11
N VAL A 16 -9.24 8.54 -2.69
CA VAL A 16 -8.42 9.73 -2.49
C VAL A 16 -7.53 9.50 -1.28
N ILE A 17 -6.23 9.72 -1.44
CA ILE A 17 -5.29 9.58 -0.35
C ILE A 17 -4.39 10.81 -0.32
N GLN A 18 -3.70 10.97 0.78
CA GLN A 18 -2.72 12.02 0.93
C GLN A 18 -1.42 11.37 1.36
N ILE A 19 -0.31 11.76 0.77
CA ILE A 19 0.99 11.23 1.15
C ILE A 19 1.73 12.34 1.89
N GLU A 20 2.20 12.05 3.08
CA GLU A 20 2.98 12.99 3.85
C GLU A 20 4.42 12.52 3.84
N TYR A 21 5.30 13.34 3.31
CA TYR A 21 6.72 13.00 3.18
C TYR A 21 7.50 13.38 4.44
N ALA A 22 8.71 12.86 4.53
CA ALA A 22 9.55 13.10 5.70
C ALA A 22 9.84 14.59 5.94
N ASP A 23 9.85 15.40 4.88
CA ASP A 23 10.12 16.82 5.02
C ASP A 23 8.87 17.64 5.38
N GLY A 24 7.75 16.99 5.60
CA GLY A 24 6.51 17.66 5.95
C GLY A 24 5.63 18.05 4.78
N ASN A 25 6.10 17.91 3.55
CA ASN A 25 5.29 18.21 2.39
C ASN A 25 4.25 17.13 2.19
N THR A 26 3.12 17.50 1.61
CA THR A 26 2.04 16.55 1.34
C THR A 26 1.62 16.63 -0.12
N VAL A 27 1.11 15.52 -0.62
CA VAL A 27 0.63 15.41 -1.98
C VAL A 27 -0.68 14.64 -1.94
N SER A 28 -1.67 15.09 -2.69
CA SER A 28 -2.93 14.35 -2.83
C SER A 28 -2.86 13.50 -4.08
N SER A 29 -3.38 12.31 -4.02
CA SER A 29 -3.41 11.40 -5.16
C SER A 29 -4.55 10.41 -4.97
N ARG A 30 -4.59 9.39 -5.81
CA ARG A 30 -5.54 8.31 -5.68
C ARG A 30 -4.79 6.99 -5.67
N ALA A 31 -5.30 6.04 -4.95
CA ALA A 31 -4.68 4.73 -4.86
C ALA A 31 -5.70 3.70 -4.41
N PHE A 32 -5.41 2.46 -4.70
CA PHE A 32 -6.14 1.36 -4.09
C PHE A 32 -5.42 1.03 -2.79
N VAL A 33 -6.15 0.96 -1.70
CA VAL A 33 -5.60 0.57 -0.40
C VAL A 33 -6.51 -0.52 0.15
N GLU A 34 -5.97 -1.72 0.27
CA GLU A 34 -6.77 -2.88 0.65
C GLU A 34 -6.08 -3.69 1.72
N PRO A 35 -6.82 -4.23 2.67
CA PRO A 35 -6.20 -5.07 3.69
C PRO A 35 -5.53 -6.27 3.05
N LEU A 36 -4.31 -6.57 3.49
CA LEU A 36 -3.67 -7.80 3.09
C LEU A 36 -4.26 -8.89 3.94
N ARG A 37 -4.86 -9.86 3.27
CA ARG A 37 -5.48 -10.94 3.98
C ARG A 37 -4.54 -12.11 3.98
N TYR A 38 -4.04 -12.43 5.13
CA TYR A 38 -3.26 -13.64 5.27
C TYR A 38 -4.21 -14.81 5.33
N ARG A 39 -3.73 -15.98 4.96
CA ARG A 39 -4.52 -17.16 5.21
C ARG A 39 -4.70 -17.27 6.70
N HIS A 40 -5.87 -17.69 7.13
CA HIS A 40 -6.13 -17.80 8.54
C HIS A 40 -5.28 -18.86 9.21
N LYS A 41 -4.69 -19.75 8.44
CA LYS A 41 -3.86 -20.82 8.97
C LYS A 41 -2.56 -20.91 8.23
N MET A 42 -1.52 -21.30 8.94
CA MET A 42 -0.22 -21.51 8.34
C MET A 42 0.42 -22.68 9.05
N TYR A 43 1.40 -23.31 8.41
CA TYR A 43 2.10 -24.43 9.02
C TYR A 43 3.36 -23.91 9.67
N ILE A 44 3.49 -24.19 10.95
CA ILE A 44 4.66 -23.81 11.73
C ILE A 44 5.15 -25.07 12.40
N GLY A 45 6.40 -25.46 12.13
CA GLY A 45 6.98 -26.64 12.71
C GLY A 45 6.21 -27.91 12.33
N GLY A 46 5.67 -27.95 11.12
CA GLY A 46 4.94 -29.11 10.65
C GLY A 46 3.50 -29.18 11.13
N LYS A 47 3.04 -28.19 11.88
CA LYS A 47 1.67 -28.17 12.35
C LYS A 47 0.96 -26.94 11.86
N GLU A 48 -0.32 -27.10 11.53
CA GLU A 48 -1.15 -25.98 11.10
C GLU A 48 -1.45 -25.11 12.32
N ARG A 49 -1.26 -23.81 12.17
CA ARG A 49 -1.51 -22.86 13.24
C ARG A 49 -2.44 -21.77 12.74
N ASP A 50 -3.30 -21.31 13.64
CA ASP A 50 -4.19 -20.23 13.33
C ASP A 50 -3.42 -18.93 13.46
N ILE A 51 -3.30 -18.18 12.38
CA ILE A 51 -2.53 -16.96 12.37
C ILE A 51 -3.16 -15.90 13.26
N ASP A 52 -4.46 -15.99 13.51
CA ASP A 52 -5.14 -15.02 14.35
C ASP A 52 -4.69 -15.09 15.81
N SER A 53 -4.03 -16.16 16.18
CA SER A 53 -3.53 -16.28 17.55
C SER A 53 -2.32 -15.39 17.78
N LEU A 54 -1.75 -14.80 16.71
CA LEU A 54 -0.60 -13.93 16.83
C LEU A 54 -1.10 -12.49 16.98
N LYS A 55 -1.56 -12.16 18.16
CA LYS A 55 -2.26 -10.90 18.41
C LYS A 55 -1.43 -9.65 18.17
N HIS A 56 -0.11 -9.77 18.22
CA HIS A 56 0.76 -8.63 18.07
C HIS A 56 1.15 -8.34 16.64
N ILE A 57 0.64 -9.10 15.68
CA ILE A 57 0.95 -8.85 14.28
C ILE A 57 0.20 -7.60 13.84
N LYS A 58 0.94 -6.63 13.32
CA LYS A 58 0.32 -5.42 12.82
C LYS A 58 -0.48 -5.72 11.57
N LYS A 59 -1.58 -5.01 11.41
CA LYS A 59 -2.38 -5.14 10.20
C LYS A 59 -1.62 -4.52 9.05
N LYS A 60 -1.57 -5.24 7.95
CA LYS A 60 -0.89 -4.81 6.75
C LYS A 60 -1.89 -4.54 5.64
N TYR A 61 -1.54 -3.62 4.77
CA TYR A 61 -2.38 -3.21 3.66
C TYR A 61 -1.55 -3.15 2.40
N LEU A 62 -2.19 -3.45 1.29
CA LEU A 62 -1.57 -3.32 -0.02
C LEU A 62 -1.97 -1.98 -0.60
N TYR A 63 -1.00 -1.25 -1.11
CA TYR A 63 -1.20 0.03 -1.75
C TYR A 63 -0.81 -0.11 -3.21
N VAL A 64 -1.66 0.37 -4.11
CA VAL A 64 -1.32 0.46 -5.53
C VAL A 64 -1.70 1.86 -5.97
N GLY A 65 -0.72 2.66 -6.31
CA GLY A 65 -0.93 4.07 -6.59
C GLY A 65 -0.34 4.54 -7.90
N GLN A 66 -0.57 5.80 -8.18
CA GLN A 66 -0.18 6.41 -9.43
C GLN A 66 1.34 6.52 -9.57
N PRO A 67 1.85 6.35 -10.78
CA PRO A 67 3.30 6.41 -10.98
C PRO A 67 3.91 7.79 -10.73
N ASN A 68 3.11 8.85 -10.82
CA ASN A 68 3.64 10.18 -10.62
C ASN A 68 3.56 10.65 -9.16
N ALA A 69 2.99 9.86 -8.28
CA ALA A 69 2.91 10.20 -6.87
C ALA A 69 3.98 9.40 -6.14
N GLU A 70 5.16 9.98 -6.01
CA GLU A 70 6.28 9.29 -5.39
C GLU A 70 5.94 8.81 -3.98
N LEU A 71 6.47 7.68 -3.61
CA LEU A 71 6.27 7.09 -2.30
C LEU A 71 7.57 6.47 -1.84
N HIS A 72 7.91 6.64 -0.58
CA HIS A 72 9.17 6.12 -0.05
C HIS A 72 8.91 5.41 1.27
N LYS A 73 9.78 4.49 1.59
CA LYS A 73 9.72 3.81 2.88
C LYS A 73 9.77 4.86 3.98
N GLY A 74 8.88 4.77 4.94
CA GLY A 74 8.80 5.71 6.05
C GLY A 74 7.82 6.85 5.83
N ASP A 75 7.34 7.03 4.62
CA ASP A 75 6.30 8.05 4.37
C ASP A 75 5.00 7.63 5.04
N THR A 76 4.09 8.57 5.19
CA THR A 76 2.76 8.30 5.74
C THR A 76 1.73 8.43 4.64
N VAL A 77 0.83 7.47 4.56
CA VAL A 77 -0.31 7.54 3.65
C VAL A 77 -1.55 7.74 4.50
N ILE A 78 -2.34 8.75 4.18
CA ILE A 78 -3.54 9.09 4.93
C ILE A 78 -4.75 8.87 4.04
N GLN A 79 -5.70 8.08 4.53
CA GLN A 79 -6.94 7.86 3.84
C GLN A 79 -8.06 8.09 4.84
N ARG A 80 -8.80 9.18 4.69
CA ARG A 80 -9.84 9.56 5.64
C ARG A 80 -9.22 9.71 7.03
N ASP A 81 -9.69 8.94 8.00
CA ASP A 81 -9.20 9.02 9.36
C ASP A 81 -8.08 8.05 9.66
N SER A 82 -7.67 7.27 8.67
CA SER A 82 -6.65 6.26 8.89
C SER A 82 -5.30 6.74 8.41
N GLU A 83 -4.27 6.44 9.18
CA GLU A 83 -2.90 6.75 8.80
C GLU A 83 -2.10 5.47 8.74
N PHE A 84 -1.30 5.36 7.70
CA PHE A 84 -0.49 4.17 7.47
C PHE A 84 0.97 4.55 7.33
N SER A 85 1.85 3.69 7.80
CA SER A 85 3.27 3.84 7.60
C SER A 85 3.70 2.98 6.43
N VAL A 86 4.51 3.51 5.54
CA VAL A 86 4.98 2.77 4.37
C VAL A 86 6.16 1.90 4.78
N GLU A 87 6.00 0.60 4.64
CA GLU A 87 7.05 -0.35 5.02
C GLU A 87 7.92 -0.76 3.86
N THR A 88 7.32 -0.99 2.71
CA THR A 88 8.02 -1.46 1.52
C THR A 88 7.40 -0.79 0.32
N VAL A 89 8.23 -0.37 -0.61
CA VAL A 89 7.76 0.28 -1.81
C VAL A 89 8.50 -0.27 -3.01
N GLU A 90 7.79 -0.53 -4.08
CA GLU A 90 8.42 -0.90 -5.35
C GLU A 90 7.66 -0.29 -6.50
N LYS A 91 8.38 0.00 -7.58
CA LYS A 91 7.79 0.53 -8.80
C LYS A 91 7.68 -0.61 -9.80
N TYR A 92 6.53 -0.74 -10.42
CA TYR A 92 6.40 -1.69 -11.51
C TYR A 92 6.76 -0.96 -12.80
N ILE A 93 7.82 -1.42 -13.46
CA ILE A 93 8.35 -0.79 -14.64
C ILE A 93 8.15 -1.71 -15.83
N HIS A 94 7.63 -1.16 -16.93
CA HIS A 94 7.43 -1.91 -18.15
C HIS A 94 7.92 -1.03 -19.30
N GLU A 95 8.83 -1.56 -20.09
CA GLU A 95 9.41 -0.83 -21.23
C GLU A 95 9.97 0.53 -20.80
N ASP A 96 10.75 0.51 -19.73
CA ASP A 96 11.41 1.68 -19.19
C ASP A 96 10.45 2.76 -18.66
N LYS A 97 9.21 2.38 -18.44
CA LYS A 97 8.21 3.33 -17.95
C LYS A 97 7.62 2.80 -16.66
N VAL A 98 7.52 3.66 -15.66
CA VAL A 98 6.87 3.29 -14.40
C VAL A 98 5.36 3.25 -14.64
N MET A 99 4.76 2.10 -14.44
CA MET A 99 3.34 1.91 -14.68
C MET A 99 2.51 2.18 -13.44
N TYR A 100 3.02 1.77 -12.28
CA TYR A 100 2.37 2.06 -11.00
C TYR A 100 3.36 1.80 -9.88
N ILE A 101 3.01 2.24 -8.69
CA ILE A 101 3.81 2.02 -7.49
C ILE A 101 2.99 1.16 -6.56
N TRP A 102 3.58 0.08 -6.06
CA TRP A 102 2.90 -0.71 -5.04
C TRP A 102 3.71 -0.68 -3.75
N ALA A 103 3.01 -0.86 -2.67
CA ALA A 103 3.65 -0.75 -1.36
C ALA A 103 2.92 -1.62 -0.34
N ILE A 104 3.63 -1.94 0.71
CA ILE A 104 3.03 -2.57 1.88
C ILE A 104 2.99 -1.52 2.97
N LEU A 105 1.83 -1.32 3.52
CA LEU A 105 1.58 -0.33 4.54
C LEU A 105 1.22 -1.01 5.86
N SER A 106 1.55 -0.37 6.98
CA SER A 106 1.10 -0.81 8.28
C SER A 106 0.20 0.25 8.85
N LEU A 107 -0.92 -0.15 9.41
CA LEU A 107 -1.82 0.80 10.07
C LEU A 107 -1.11 1.33 11.32
N LYS A 108 -1.11 2.64 11.49
CA LYS A 108 -0.53 3.23 12.69
C LYS A 108 -1.51 3.06 13.85
N ASN A 109 -0.98 2.71 15.00
CA ASN A 109 -1.80 2.54 16.19
C ASN A 109 -1.68 3.77 17.06
N TYR A 110 -2.77 4.19 17.58
CA TYR A 110 -2.81 5.33 18.48
C TYR A 110 -3.32 4.91 19.85
#